data_f112ef79a16a1f6740bb3f8b23e8afbc
#
_entry.id   f112ef79a16a1f6740bb3f8b23e8afbc
#
_cell.length_a   1.000
_cell.length_b   1.000
_cell.length_c   1.000
_cell.angle_alpha   90.00
_cell.angle_beta   90.00
_cell.angle_gamma   90.00
#
_symmetry.space_group_name_H-M   'P 1'
#
loop_
_entity.id
_entity.type
_entity.pdbx_description
1 polymer ?
#
loop_
_entity_poly.entity_id
_entity_poly.type
_entity_poly.pdbx_seq_one_letter_code
_entity_poly.pdbx_strand_id
1 'polypeptide(L)'
;FGPVPERLAPVFRDRDELATATSLGETLTRALQQSANQIVICSPAAARSRWVNEEILTYKRLGREHRVFCLIVGGEPGDPSQECFPNALVHKMGADGQLTEERSEPIAADARPGKDGKLDVKLKLIAGMLGVGLDELKQREAHRRHVRMMILATASVAGMAITSTLATAAWFARNEAERQRVRAEAEAETARQTTQFMVDLFKVSDPSESLGNTITAREI
;
A
#
# COMPACT_ATOMS: atom_id res chain seq x y z
N PHE A 1 21.13 -15.71 8.84
CA PHE A 1 20.99 -14.25 8.78
C PHE A 1 20.12 -13.82 9.95
N GLY A 2 20.60 -12.86 10.77
CA GLY A 2 19.84 -12.28 11.87
C GLY A 2 18.62 -11.48 11.38
N PRO A 3 17.74 -11.02 12.29
CA PRO A 3 16.60 -10.20 11.92
C PRO A 3 17.09 -8.91 11.25
N VAL A 4 16.57 -8.64 10.05
CA VAL A 4 16.84 -7.38 9.34
C VAL A 4 16.20 -6.26 10.17
N PRO A 5 16.93 -5.22 10.58
CA PRO A 5 16.35 -4.11 11.32
C PRO A 5 15.25 -3.44 10.50
N GLU A 6 14.15 -3.10 11.14
CA GLU A 6 12.99 -2.44 10.48
C GLU A 6 13.37 -1.08 9.86
N ARG A 7 14.42 -0.47 10.37
CA ARG A 7 14.98 0.79 9.85
C ARG A 7 16.51 0.69 9.79
N LEU A 8 17.07 1.11 8.68
CA LEU A 8 18.49 1.42 8.56
C LEU A 8 18.69 2.80 9.23
N ALA A 9 18.88 2.81 10.53
CA ALA A 9 19.07 4.03 11.29
C ALA A 9 20.30 3.90 12.22
N PRO A 10 20.98 5.02 12.53
CA PRO A 10 20.73 6.36 12.00
C PRO A 10 21.27 6.55 10.57
N VAL A 11 20.62 7.42 9.79
CA VAL A 11 21.12 7.89 8.49
C VAL A 11 21.54 9.34 8.66
N PHE A 12 22.83 9.61 8.61
CA PHE A 12 23.36 10.97 8.63
C PHE A 12 23.12 11.63 7.26
N ARG A 13 22.50 12.81 7.27
CA ARG A 13 22.36 13.69 6.10
C ARG A 13 23.02 15.03 6.42
N ASP A 14 23.96 15.41 5.60
CA ASP A 14 24.73 16.63 5.81
C ASP A 14 23.82 17.90 5.96
N ARG A 15 22.77 18.03 5.15
CA ARG A 15 21.87 19.19 5.18
C ARG A 15 20.95 19.26 6.41
N ASP A 16 20.59 18.13 6.98
CA ASP A 16 19.54 18.06 7.99
C ASP A 16 20.12 18.04 9.42
N GLU A 17 21.38 17.62 9.58
CA GLU A 17 21.98 17.38 10.88
C GLU A 17 23.11 18.37 11.23
N LEU A 18 23.56 19.17 10.27
CA LEU A 18 24.55 20.21 10.54
C LEU A 18 23.87 21.45 11.10
N ALA A 19 23.73 21.49 12.43
CA ALA A 19 23.53 22.75 13.12
C ALA A 19 24.70 23.70 12.78
N THR A 20 24.46 25.02 12.85
CA THR A 20 25.50 26.06 12.72
C THR A 20 26.69 25.73 13.66
N ALA A 21 27.66 25.01 13.14
CA ALA A 21 28.85 24.61 13.89
C ALA A 21 30.05 25.36 13.34
N THR A 22 30.93 25.78 14.24
CA THR A 22 32.19 26.50 13.96
C THR A 22 33.19 25.65 13.18
N SER A 23 32.99 24.33 13.07
CA SER A 23 33.86 23.38 12.36
C SER A 23 33.03 22.31 11.65
N LEU A 24 32.59 22.65 10.42
CA LEU A 24 31.90 21.71 9.52
C LEU A 24 32.73 20.44 9.29
N GLY A 25 34.05 20.57 9.13
CA GLY A 25 34.94 19.47 8.82
C GLY A 25 35.03 18.42 9.92
N GLU A 26 35.08 18.81 11.20
CA GLU A 26 35.17 17.87 12.31
C GLU A 26 33.89 17.06 12.51
N THR A 27 32.75 17.70 12.43
CA THR A 27 31.47 17.04 12.57
C THR A 27 31.22 16.03 11.43
N LEU A 28 31.58 16.41 10.20
CA LEU A 28 31.47 15.53 9.04
C LEU A 28 32.46 14.35 9.16
N THR A 29 33.71 14.61 9.53
CA THR A 29 34.71 13.54 9.74
C THR A 29 34.26 12.53 10.81
N ARG A 30 33.68 13.01 11.91
CA ARG A 30 33.10 12.15 12.95
C ARG A 30 31.95 11.30 12.44
N ALA A 31 31.03 11.90 11.66
CA ALA A 31 29.92 11.18 11.05
C ALA A 31 30.42 10.09 10.10
N LEU A 32 31.40 10.38 9.25
CA LEU A 32 32.02 9.40 8.35
C LEU A 32 32.71 8.26 9.13
N GLN A 33 33.42 8.57 10.21
CA GLN A 33 34.06 7.55 11.07
C GLN A 33 33.05 6.61 11.72
N GLN A 34 31.89 7.13 12.12
CA GLN A 34 30.80 6.35 12.75
C GLN A 34 29.94 5.60 11.76
N SER A 35 29.96 5.98 10.47
CA SER A 35 29.10 5.38 9.44
C SER A 35 29.66 4.02 8.99
N ALA A 36 28.79 3.01 8.94
CA ALA A 36 29.11 1.69 8.41
C ALA A 36 29.19 1.67 6.86
N ASN A 37 28.45 2.56 6.20
CA ASN A 37 28.36 2.68 4.75
C ASN A 37 28.28 4.16 4.36
N GLN A 38 28.78 4.51 3.18
CA GLN A 38 28.61 5.81 2.55
C GLN A 38 27.84 5.65 1.25
N ILE A 39 26.79 6.46 1.05
CA ILE A 39 26.07 6.54 -0.22
C ILE A 39 26.38 7.88 -0.86
N VAL A 40 26.98 7.85 -2.03
CA VAL A 40 27.33 9.04 -2.82
C VAL A 40 26.25 9.27 -3.87
N ILE A 41 25.62 10.44 -3.80
CA ILE A 41 24.64 10.88 -4.81
C ILE A 41 25.40 11.48 -5.98
N CYS A 42 25.48 10.72 -7.09
CA CYS A 42 26.27 11.05 -8.27
C CYS A 42 25.50 11.95 -9.23
N SER A 43 26.08 13.07 -9.57
CA SER A 43 25.56 14.07 -10.51
C SER A 43 26.72 14.92 -11.04
N PRO A 44 26.54 15.70 -12.13
CA PRO A 44 27.57 16.61 -12.62
C PRO A 44 28.01 17.65 -11.60
N ALA A 45 27.13 18.02 -10.68
CA ALA A 45 27.46 18.90 -9.58
C ALA A 45 28.34 18.20 -8.54
N ALA A 46 28.00 16.96 -8.16
CA ALA A 46 28.80 16.15 -7.24
C ALA A 46 30.19 15.82 -7.79
N ALA A 47 30.29 15.49 -9.10
CA ALA A 47 31.54 15.22 -9.77
C ALA A 47 32.55 16.40 -9.66
N ARG A 48 32.05 17.63 -9.77
CA ARG A 48 32.85 18.86 -9.67
C ARG A 48 33.05 19.36 -8.24
N SER A 49 32.33 18.79 -7.27
CA SER A 49 32.40 19.22 -5.88
C SER A 49 33.70 18.74 -5.19
N ARG A 50 34.52 19.68 -4.77
CA ARG A 50 35.69 19.40 -3.94
C ARG A 50 35.31 18.73 -2.62
N TRP A 51 34.21 19.15 -2.02
CA TRP A 51 33.74 18.63 -0.74
C TRP A 51 33.33 17.15 -0.84
N VAL A 52 32.56 16.80 -1.86
CA VAL A 52 32.14 15.42 -2.09
C VAL A 52 33.37 14.53 -2.36
N ASN A 53 34.36 15.02 -3.10
CA ASN A 53 35.62 14.27 -3.31
C ASN A 53 36.37 14.06 -2.00
N GLU A 54 36.52 15.10 -1.14
CA GLU A 54 37.19 14.98 0.16
C GLU A 54 36.46 14.03 1.12
N GLU A 55 35.15 14.02 1.12
CA GLU A 55 34.35 13.09 1.90
C GLU A 55 34.62 11.63 1.50
N ILE A 56 34.61 11.36 0.19
CA ILE A 56 34.93 10.03 -0.35
C ILE A 56 36.35 9.61 0.01
N LEU A 57 37.33 10.51 -0.17
CA LEU A 57 38.72 10.26 0.18
C LEU A 57 38.87 9.97 1.67
N THR A 58 38.24 10.76 2.53
CA THR A 58 38.24 10.57 3.97
C THR A 58 37.72 9.20 4.35
N TYR A 59 36.59 8.79 3.72
CA TYR A 59 35.96 7.50 3.96
C TYR A 59 36.84 6.32 3.45
N LYS A 60 37.43 6.45 2.25
CA LYS A 60 38.38 5.47 1.70
C LYS A 60 39.63 5.32 2.58
N ARG A 61 40.19 6.41 3.14
CA ARG A 61 41.33 6.39 4.08
C ARG A 61 41.04 5.61 5.36
N LEU A 62 39.76 5.43 5.74
CA LEU A 62 39.36 4.54 6.84
C LEU A 62 39.42 3.06 6.47
N GLY A 63 39.92 2.69 5.27
CA GLY A 63 39.93 1.32 4.76
C GLY A 63 38.55 0.79 4.32
N ARG A 64 37.59 1.68 4.08
CA ARG A 64 36.18 1.33 3.81
C ARG A 64 35.79 1.57 2.38
N GLU A 65 36.72 1.54 1.44
CA GLU A 65 36.43 1.74 0.00
C GLU A 65 35.31 0.80 -0.51
N HIS A 66 35.29 -0.44 -0.05
CA HIS A 66 34.27 -1.44 -0.38
C HIS A 66 32.87 -1.16 0.19
N ARG A 67 32.73 -0.11 1.02
CA ARG A 67 31.49 0.33 1.64
C ARG A 67 30.98 1.67 1.10
N VAL A 68 31.55 2.10 -0.03
CA VAL A 68 31.07 3.28 -0.79
C VAL A 68 30.14 2.81 -1.88
N PHE A 69 28.90 3.28 -1.84
CA PHE A 69 27.83 2.94 -2.79
C PHE A 69 27.44 4.16 -3.61
N CYS A 70 27.19 3.98 -4.89
CA CYS A 70 26.91 5.05 -5.81
C CYS A 70 25.43 5.04 -6.22
N LEU A 71 24.82 6.23 -6.23
CA LEU A 71 23.47 6.49 -6.71
C LEU A 71 23.49 7.59 -7.77
N ILE A 72 23.27 7.24 -9.03
CA ILE A 72 23.21 8.20 -10.14
C ILE A 72 21.82 8.84 -10.14
N VAL A 73 21.78 10.16 -10.06
CA VAL A 73 20.54 10.96 -10.15
C VAL A 73 20.53 11.87 -11.37
N GLY A 74 21.67 12.08 -12.03
CA GLY A 74 21.82 12.89 -13.24
C GLY A 74 23.22 12.82 -13.82
N GLY A 75 23.39 13.29 -15.03
CA GLY A 75 24.65 13.21 -15.78
C GLY A 75 24.81 11.87 -16.52
N GLU A 76 25.98 11.66 -17.11
CA GLU A 76 26.28 10.42 -17.86
C GLU A 76 27.71 9.97 -17.51
N PRO A 77 27.88 8.75 -16.96
CA PRO A 77 29.19 8.21 -16.65
C PRO A 77 30.09 8.13 -17.91
N GLY A 78 31.31 8.66 -17.79
CA GLY A 78 32.30 8.62 -18.90
C GLY A 78 32.12 9.72 -19.93
N ASP A 79 31.08 10.55 -19.85
CA ASP A 79 30.95 11.73 -20.72
C ASP A 79 31.64 12.94 -20.06
N PRO A 80 32.73 13.49 -20.68
CA PRO A 80 33.47 14.60 -20.08
C PRO A 80 32.59 15.86 -19.80
N SER A 81 31.53 16.05 -20.57
CA SER A 81 30.60 17.19 -20.42
C SER A 81 29.54 16.97 -19.33
N GLN A 82 29.17 15.72 -19.10
CA GLN A 82 28.10 15.29 -18.21
C GLN A 82 28.56 14.31 -17.14
N GLU A 83 29.89 14.20 -16.93
CA GLU A 83 30.44 13.26 -15.92
C GLU A 83 29.77 13.43 -14.57
N CYS A 84 29.29 12.34 -14.02
CA CYS A 84 28.57 12.34 -12.75
C CYS A 84 29.32 11.71 -11.60
N PHE A 85 30.40 10.94 -11.88
CA PHE A 85 31.21 10.37 -10.83
C PHE A 85 32.31 11.33 -10.35
N PRO A 86 32.37 11.63 -9.04
CA PRO A 86 33.52 12.30 -8.43
C PRO A 86 34.84 11.53 -8.73
N ASN A 87 35.92 12.27 -8.93
CA ASN A 87 37.22 11.71 -9.24
C ASN A 87 37.67 10.67 -8.18
N ALA A 88 37.37 10.92 -6.92
CA ALA A 88 37.64 10.01 -5.84
C ALA A 88 36.95 8.65 -5.93
N LEU A 89 35.86 8.50 -6.73
CA LEU A 89 35.20 7.23 -6.96
C LEU A 89 35.85 6.43 -8.08
N VAL A 90 36.32 7.10 -9.14
CA VAL A 90 36.84 6.44 -10.34
C VAL A 90 38.31 6.06 -10.25
N HIS A 91 38.98 6.35 -9.14
CA HIS A 91 40.36 5.96 -8.88
C HIS A 91 40.48 5.15 -7.59
N LYS A 92 41.36 4.16 -7.60
CA LYS A 92 41.65 3.36 -6.40
C LYS A 92 42.52 4.12 -5.39
N MET A 93 42.41 3.76 -4.14
CA MET A 93 43.25 4.27 -3.07
C MET A 93 44.54 3.45 -3.01
N GLY A 94 45.69 4.13 -3.01
CA GLY A 94 46.99 3.52 -2.77
C GLY A 94 47.24 3.27 -1.27
N ALA A 95 48.31 2.49 -0.99
CA ALA A 95 48.72 2.21 0.37
C ALA A 95 49.20 3.47 1.15
N ASP A 96 49.59 4.51 0.41
CA ASP A 96 49.99 5.82 0.93
C ASP A 96 48.80 6.75 1.27
N GLY A 97 47.54 6.29 1.05
CA GLY A 97 46.31 7.07 1.27
C GLY A 97 46.05 8.15 0.20
N GLN A 98 46.75 8.05 -0.93
CA GLN A 98 46.50 8.92 -2.10
C GLN A 98 45.79 8.14 -3.20
N LEU A 99 45.13 8.87 -4.14
CA LEU A 99 44.55 8.24 -5.31
C LEU A 99 45.66 7.78 -6.25
N THR A 100 45.49 6.58 -6.77
CA THR A 100 46.36 6.02 -7.81
C THR A 100 45.84 6.38 -9.19
N GLU A 101 46.66 6.18 -10.24
CA GLU A 101 46.20 6.29 -11.62
C GLU A 101 45.33 5.10 -12.07
N GLU A 102 45.28 4.04 -11.22
CA GLU A 102 44.47 2.86 -11.53
C GLU A 102 42.98 3.22 -11.40
N ARG A 103 42.25 3.08 -12.48
CA ARG A 103 40.82 3.38 -12.54
C ARG A 103 40.00 2.24 -11.93
N SER A 104 38.98 2.64 -11.19
CA SER A 104 37.90 1.79 -10.73
C SER A 104 36.64 2.14 -11.48
N GLU A 105 35.85 1.14 -11.84
CA GLU A 105 34.52 1.36 -12.43
C GLU A 105 33.48 1.19 -11.32
N PRO A 106 32.89 2.28 -10.80
CA PRO A 106 31.89 2.18 -9.75
C PRO A 106 30.62 1.50 -10.26
N ILE A 107 30.17 0.46 -9.58
CA ILE A 107 28.84 -0.11 -9.81
C ILE A 107 27.82 0.77 -9.10
N ALA A 108 26.90 1.37 -9.86
CA ALA A 108 25.93 2.32 -9.34
C ALA A 108 24.50 1.83 -9.51
N ALA A 109 23.62 2.24 -8.58
CA ALA A 109 22.18 2.23 -8.81
C ALA A 109 21.81 3.48 -9.61
N ASP A 110 20.99 3.36 -10.64
CA ASP A 110 20.66 4.45 -11.56
C ASP A 110 19.20 4.90 -11.39
N ALA A 111 19.00 6.03 -10.68
CA ALA A 111 17.68 6.59 -10.40
C ALA A 111 17.14 7.51 -11.50
N ARG A 112 17.87 7.67 -12.61
CA ARG A 112 17.44 8.52 -13.72
C ARG A 112 16.16 7.99 -14.38
N PRO A 113 15.33 8.86 -14.97
CA PRO A 113 14.12 8.41 -15.69
C PRO A 113 14.45 7.38 -16.78
N GLY A 114 13.69 6.29 -16.83
CA GLY A 114 13.88 5.23 -17.83
C GLY A 114 15.01 4.24 -17.54
N LYS A 115 15.71 4.35 -16.41
CA LYS A 115 16.74 3.40 -15.95
C LYS A 115 16.17 2.41 -14.92
N ASP A 116 16.83 2.19 -13.77
CA ASP A 116 16.46 1.12 -12.81
C ASP A 116 15.07 1.26 -12.16
N GLY A 117 14.53 2.48 -12.06
CA GLY A 117 13.31 2.74 -11.30
C GLY A 117 13.51 2.68 -9.77
N LYS A 118 12.57 3.28 -9.03
CA LYS A 118 12.70 3.48 -7.57
C LYS A 118 12.89 2.20 -6.77
N LEU A 119 12.20 1.11 -7.15
CA LEU A 119 12.28 -0.15 -6.43
C LEU A 119 13.62 -0.83 -6.63
N ASP A 120 14.08 -0.93 -7.88
CA ASP A 120 15.34 -1.59 -8.23
C ASP A 120 16.54 -0.81 -7.68
N VAL A 121 16.51 0.52 -7.73
CA VAL A 121 17.50 1.38 -7.06
C VAL A 121 17.61 1.06 -5.57
N LYS A 122 16.48 1.01 -4.89
CA LYS A 122 16.44 0.66 -3.45
C LYS A 122 17.00 -0.72 -3.19
N LEU A 123 16.59 -1.71 -3.98
CA LEU A 123 17.06 -3.09 -3.82
C LEU A 123 18.56 -3.23 -4.12
N LYS A 124 19.10 -2.57 -5.14
CA LYS A 124 20.53 -2.53 -5.46
C LYS A 124 21.35 -1.97 -4.31
N LEU A 125 20.94 -0.82 -3.74
CA LEU A 125 21.65 -0.21 -2.60
C LEU A 125 21.59 -1.12 -1.37
N ILE A 126 20.42 -1.67 -1.04
CA ILE A 126 20.28 -2.57 0.11
C ILE A 126 21.09 -3.85 -0.09
N ALA A 127 21.07 -4.44 -1.29
CA ALA A 127 21.86 -5.63 -1.62
C ALA A 127 23.37 -5.37 -1.40
N GLY A 128 23.87 -4.26 -1.93
CA GLY A 128 25.26 -3.84 -1.74
C GLY A 128 25.63 -3.63 -0.26
N MET A 129 24.80 -2.89 0.48
CA MET A 129 25.04 -2.62 1.91
C MET A 129 25.02 -3.89 2.77
N LEU A 130 24.16 -4.85 2.46
CA LEU A 130 24.04 -6.11 3.19
C LEU A 130 25.00 -7.20 2.67
N GLY A 131 25.64 -7.01 1.52
CA GLY A 131 26.48 -8.01 0.90
C GLY A 131 25.71 -9.26 0.42
N VAL A 132 24.46 -9.11 0.00
CA VAL A 132 23.59 -10.19 -0.49
C VAL A 132 23.30 -10.05 -1.99
N GLY A 133 22.97 -11.16 -2.65
CA GLY A 133 22.62 -11.15 -4.06
C GLY A 133 21.34 -10.32 -4.36
N LEU A 134 21.39 -9.48 -5.39
CA LEU A 134 20.23 -8.68 -5.80
C LEU A 134 19.02 -9.56 -6.16
N ASP A 135 19.28 -10.69 -6.85
CA ASP A 135 18.23 -11.62 -7.28
C ASP A 135 17.50 -12.25 -6.09
N GLU A 136 18.22 -12.58 -5.02
CA GLU A 136 17.62 -13.10 -3.80
C GLU A 136 16.66 -12.09 -3.14
N LEU A 137 17.06 -10.81 -3.10
CA LEU A 137 16.19 -9.75 -2.59
C LEU A 137 14.97 -9.51 -3.49
N LYS A 138 15.15 -9.53 -4.81
CA LYS A 138 14.04 -9.39 -5.78
C LYS A 138 13.02 -10.51 -5.64
N GLN A 139 13.48 -11.76 -5.51
CA GLN A 139 12.59 -12.91 -5.32
C GLN A 139 11.79 -12.81 -4.01
N ARG A 140 12.45 -12.41 -2.91
CA ARG A 140 11.76 -12.21 -1.62
C ARG A 140 10.71 -11.10 -1.68
N GLU A 141 11.01 -10.00 -2.34
CA GLU A 141 10.05 -8.89 -2.51
C GLU A 141 8.87 -9.29 -3.41
N ALA A 142 9.14 -9.99 -4.50
CA ALA A 142 8.10 -10.54 -5.37
C ALA A 142 7.19 -11.52 -4.61
N HIS A 143 7.76 -12.44 -3.83
CA HIS A 143 7.01 -13.37 -3.01
C HIS A 143 6.11 -12.66 -1.97
N ARG A 144 6.64 -11.67 -1.26
CA ARG A 144 5.85 -10.86 -0.31
C ARG A 144 4.68 -10.14 -0.99
N ARG A 145 4.89 -9.62 -2.19
CA ARG A 145 3.83 -8.98 -2.98
C ARG A 145 2.75 -9.98 -3.37
N HIS A 146 3.12 -11.16 -3.85
CA HIS A 146 2.18 -12.24 -4.18
C HIS A 146 1.35 -12.67 -2.97
N VAL A 147 1.98 -12.91 -1.82
CA VAL A 147 1.28 -13.29 -0.58
C VAL A 147 0.26 -12.21 -0.17
N ARG A 148 0.63 -10.93 -0.21
CA ARG A 148 -0.31 -9.83 0.09
C ARG A 148 -1.48 -9.79 -0.89
N MET A 149 -1.23 -9.96 -2.17
CA MET A 149 -2.28 -10.02 -3.20
C MET A 149 -3.22 -11.20 -2.97
N MET A 150 -2.68 -12.37 -2.63
CA MET A 150 -3.50 -13.55 -2.31
C MET A 150 -4.37 -13.32 -1.07
N ILE A 151 -3.84 -12.73 0.00
CA ILE A 151 -4.61 -12.40 1.21
C ILE A 151 -5.77 -11.46 0.87
N LEU A 152 -5.52 -10.41 0.08
CA LEU A 152 -6.57 -9.48 -0.34
C LEU A 152 -7.62 -10.16 -1.21
N ALA A 153 -7.21 -11.02 -2.15
CA ALA A 153 -8.13 -11.76 -3.01
C ALA A 153 -9.01 -12.72 -2.20
N THR A 154 -8.43 -13.49 -1.27
CA THR A 154 -9.19 -14.41 -0.40
C THR A 154 -10.15 -13.67 0.51
N ALA A 155 -9.75 -12.54 1.09
CA ALA A 155 -10.63 -11.69 1.90
C ALA A 155 -11.83 -11.16 1.08
N SER A 156 -11.59 -10.75 -0.18
CA SER A 156 -12.64 -10.28 -1.09
C SER A 156 -13.63 -11.40 -1.44
N VAL A 157 -13.15 -12.60 -1.75
CA VAL A 157 -14.01 -13.76 -2.02
C VAL A 157 -14.83 -14.14 -0.80
N ALA A 158 -14.24 -14.16 0.39
CA ALA A 158 -14.97 -14.43 1.62
C ALA A 158 -16.05 -13.38 1.90
N GLY A 159 -15.74 -12.09 1.68
CA GLY A 159 -16.73 -11.01 1.79
C GLY A 159 -17.90 -11.17 0.81
N MET A 160 -17.62 -11.53 -0.44
CA MET A 160 -18.67 -11.81 -1.44
C MET A 160 -19.54 -13.02 -1.05
N ALA A 161 -18.95 -14.07 -0.52
CA ALA A 161 -19.70 -15.25 -0.06
C ALA A 161 -20.63 -14.90 1.10
N ILE A 162 -20.15 -14.14 2.09
CA ILE A 162 -20.98 -13.68 3.21
C ILE A 162 -22.13 -12.78 2.74
N THR A 163 -21.85 -11.81 1.87
CA THR A 163 -22.91 -10.93 1.36
C THR A 163 -23.95 -11.68 0.51
N SER A 164 -23.53 -12.66 -0.29
CA SER A 164 -24.44 -13.50 -1.07
C SER A 164 -25.31 -14.37 -0.17
N THR A 165 -24.77 -14.97 0.89
CA THR A 165 -25.57 -15.78 1.83
C THR A 165 -26.56 -14.93 2.59
N LEU A 166 -26.20 -13.73 3.02
CA LEU A 166 -27.10 -12.79 3.67
C LEU A 166 -28.22 -12.30 2.73
N ALA A 167 -27.87 -12.00 1.49
CA ALA A 167 -28.84 -11.58 0.49
C ALA A 167 -29.84 -12.68 0.16
N THR A 168 -29.39 -13.92 0.02
CA THR A 168 -30.30 -15.08 -0.21
C THR A 168 -31.18 -15.33 1.01
N ALA A 169 -30.67 -15.29 2.21
CA ALA A 169 -31.45 -15.44 3.45
C ALA A 169 -32.52 -14.33 3.57
N ALA A 170 -32.15 -13.08 3.28
CA ALA A 170 -33.09 -11.96 3.29
C ALA A 170 -34.18 -12.10 2.22
N TRP A 171 -33.83 -12.60 1.04
CA TRP A 171 -34.80 -12.87 -0.02
C TRP A 171 -35.80 -13.96 0.37
N PHE A 172 -35.34 -15.06 0.97
CA PHE A 172 -36.23 -16.12 1.47
C PHE A 172 -37.14 -15.62 2.58
N ALA A 173 -36.64 -14.86 3.55
CA ALA A 173 -37.43 -14.29 4.62
C ALA A 173 -38.53 -13.33 4.11
N ARG A 174 -38.21 -12.48 3.12
CA ARG A 174 -39.18 -11.59 2.48
C ARG A 174 -40.27 -12.38 1.74
N ASN A 175 -39.87 -13.38 0.96
CA ASN A 175 -40.82 -14.20 0.22
C ASN A 175 -41.76 -15.01 1.13
N GLU A 176 -41.27 -15.48 2.27
CA GLU A 176 -42.12 -16.14 3.29
C GLU A 176 -43.08 -15.15 3.95
N ALA A 177 -42.61 -13.96 4.32
CA ALA A 177 -43.46 -12.91 4.88
C ALA A 177 -44.59 -12.48 3.89
N GLU A 178 -44.28 -12.37 2.61
CA GLU A 178 -45.27 -12.07 1.58
C GLU A 178 -46.33 -13.16 1.48
N ARG A 179 -45.91 -14.43 1.47
CA ARG A 179 -46.84 -15.57 1.46
C ARG A 179 -47.76 -15.59 2.69
N GLN A 180 -47.25 -15.26 3.86
CA GLN A 180 -48.05 -15.16 5.10
C GLN A 180 -49.04 -14.00 5.04
N ARG A 181 -48.66 -12.84 4.48
CA ARG A 181 -49.57 -11.71 4.26
C ARG A 181 -50.70 -12.08 3.35
N VAL A 182 -50.43 -12.69 2.19
CA VAL A 182 -51.46 -13.11 1.25
C VAL A 182 -52.44 -14.11 1.87
N ARG A 183 -51.92 -15.05 2.68
CA ARG A 183 -52.80 -16.00 3.44
C ARG A 183 -53.66 -15.28 4.45
N ALA A 184 -53.09 -14.39 5.25
CA ALA A 184 -53.81 -13.64 6.25
C ALA A 184 -54.91 -12.72 5.62
N GLU A 185 -54.61 -12.10 4.50
CA GLU A 185 -55.60 -11.31 3.74
C GLU A 185 -56.74 -12.19 3.23
N ALA A 186 -56.44 -13.37 2.68
CA ALA A 186 -57.45 -14.32 2.22
C ALA A 186 -58.35 -14.85 3.36
N GLU A 187 -57.77 -15.16 4.50
CA GLU A 187 -58.50 -15.58 5.73
C GLU A 187 -59.39 -14.44 6.25
N ALA A 188 -58.86 -13.20 6.31
CA ALA A 188 -59.63 -12.04 6.72
C ALA A 188 -60.82 -11.75 5.81
N GLU A 189 -60.61 -11.88 4.49
CA GLU A 189 -61.71 -11.72 3.50
C GLU A 189 -62.76 -12.79 3.67
N THR A 190 -62.39 -14.07 3.84
CA THR A 190 -63.29 -15.17 4.11
C THR A 190 -64.09 -14.95 5.40
N ALA A 191 -63.44 -14.50 6.48
CA ALA A 191 -64.09 -14.17 7.74
C ALA A 191 -65.13 -13.02 7.59
N ARG A 192 -64.78 -11.98 6.83
CA ARG A 192 -65.69 -10.87 6.50
C ARG A 192 -66.93 -11.35 5.76
N GLN A 193 -66.75 -12.14 4.72
CA GLN A 193 -67.86 -12.69 3.93
C GLN A 193 -68.75 -13.57 4.78
N THR A 194 -68.16 -14.42 5.66
CA THR A 194 -68.94 -15.25 6.59
C THR A 194 -69.73 -14.41 7.59
N THR A 195 -69.09 -13.37 8.13
CA THR A 195 -69.76 -12.43 9.05
C THR A 195 -70.92 -11.68 8.38
N GLN A 196 -70.67 -11.20 7.15
CA GLN A 196 -71.71 -10.51 6.37
C GLN A 196 -72.89 -11.43 6.06
N PHE A 197 -72.60 -12.66 5.65
CA PHE A 197 -73.63 -13.68 5.40
C PHE A 197 -74.46 -13.97 6.66
N MET A 198 -73.86 -14.08 7.84
CA MET A 198 -74.54 -14.26 9.10
C MET A 198 -75.45 -13.06 9.45
N VAL A 199 -74.93 -11.84 9.28
CA VAL A 199 -75.72 -10.61 9.50
C VAL A 199 -76.92 -10.57 8.54
N ASP A 200 -76.76 -10.91 7.28
CA ASP A 200 -77.83 -10.92 6.30
C ASP A 200 -78.91 -12.00 6.62
N LEU A 201 -78.49 -13.18 7.11
CA LEU A 201 -79.40 -14.22 7.59
C LEU A 201 -80.25 -13.72 8.78
N PHE A 202 -79.59 -13.06 9.75
CA PHE A 202 -80.32 -12.50 10.91
C PHE A 202 -81.29 -11.39 10.54
N LYS A 203 -80.95 -10.54 9.53
CA LYS A 203 -81.89 -9.51 9.01
C LYS A 203 -83.12 -10.12 8.35
N VAL A 204 -82.94 -11.20 7.59
CA VAL A 204 -84.08 -11.90 6.96
C VAL A 204 -84.97 -12.60 8.00
N SER A 205 -84.40 -12.99 9.16
CA SER A 205 -85.11 -13.70 10.24
C SER A 205 -85.71 -12.76 11.27
N ASP A 206 -85.58 -11.41 11.13
CA ASP A 206 -86.15 -10.45 12.07
C ASP A 206 -87.67 -10.25 11.75
N PRO A 207 -88.57 -10.69 12.62
CA PRO A 207 -90.01 -10.58 12.40
C PRO A 207 -90.55 -9.14 12.37
N SER A 208 -89.67 -8.15 12.80
CA SER A 208 -90.13 -6.75 12.86
C SER A 208 -90.24 -6.07 11.49
N GLU A 209 -89.55 -6.54 10.46
CA GLU A 209 -89.73 -6.02 9.07
C GLU A 209 -90.89 -6.65 8.32
N SER A 210 -91.45 -7.78 8.75
CA SER A 210 -92.55 -8.43 8.12
C SER A 210 -93.94 -7.85 8.52
N LEU A 211 -93.97 -6.91 9.49
CA LEU A 211 -95.23 -6.26 9.93
C LEU A 211 -95.55 -4.95 9.23
N GLY A 212 -94.93 -4.65 8.12
CA GLY A 212 -95.13 -3.42 7.35
C GLY A 212 -96.21 -3.46 6.26
N ASN A 213 -97.00 -4.54 6.15
CA ASN A 213 -98.07 -4.60 5.16
C ASN A 213 -99.41 -4.90 5.81
N THR A 214 -99.92 -3.93 6.60
CA THR A 214 -101.34 -3.92 7.01
C THR A 214 -102.18 -3.57 5.80
N ILE A 215 -102.81 -4.60 5.15
CA ILE A 215 -103.90 -4.42 4.20
C ILE A 215 -105.04 -3.84 5.00
N THR A 216 -105.38 -2.57 4.77
CA THR A 216 -106.58 -1.93 5.24
C THR A 216 -107.74 -2.50 4.49
N ALA A 217 -108.45 -3.45 5.15
CA ALA A 217 -109.80 -3.86 4.66
C ALA A 217 -110.81 -2.75 4.99
N ARG A 218 -111.11 -1.96 4.01
CA ARG A 218 -112.31 -1.12 4.02
C ARG A 218 -112.94 -1.19 2.61
N GLU A 219 -113.99 -1.92 2.59
CA GLU A 219 -115.32 -1.65 1.89
C GLU A 219 -116.03 -3.00 1.64
N ILE A 220 -116.95 -3.16 2.33
CA ILE A 220 -118.42 -3.27 2.25
C ILE A 220 -118.96 -4.12 3.35
#